data_b8e6b9879e5cc2778fd4a1b828d0354b
#
_entry.id   b8e6b9879e5cc2778fd4a1b828d0354b
#
_cell.length_a   1.000
_cell.length_b   1.000
_cell.length_c   1.000
_cell.angle_alpha   90.00
_cell.angle_beta   90.00
_cell.angle_gamma   90.00
#
_symmetry.space_group_name_H-M   'P 1'
#
loop_
_entity.id
_entity.type
_entity.pdbx_description
1 polymer ?
#
loop_
_entity_poly.entity_id
_entity_poly.type
_entity_poly.pdbx_seq_one_letter_code
_entity_poly.pdbx_strand_id
1 'polypeptide(L)'
;MKQVIAIDLAKRVFQIHIPTSDNRPALNKVLTRNKLLAFIANQPESIIVMEACGTANYWCNQFAQFGHEVRQISPQYVARFRI
;
A
#
# COMPACT_ATOMS: atom_id res chain seq x y z
N MET A 1 7.48 -8.91 -12.96
CA MET A 1 6.67 -7.70 -12.70
C MET A 1 6.62 -7.44 -11.21
N LYS A 2 6.66 -6.17 -10.82
CA LYS A 2 6.53 -5.83 -9.41
C LYS A 2 5.09 -6.00 -8.96
N GLN A 3 4.92 -6.48 -7.75
CA GLN A 3 3.63 -6.54 -7.10
C GLN A 3 3.09 -5.13 -6.86
N VAL A 4 1.78 -4.95 -6.99
CA VAL A 4 1.13 -3.68 -6.66
C VAL A 4 0.43 -3.83 -5.31
N ILE A 5 0.67 -2.88 -4.41
CA ILE A 5 0.02 -2.85 -3.10
C ILE A 5 -0.72 -1.53 -3.00
N ALA A 6 -2.04 -1.60 -2.90
CA ALA A 6 -2.85 -0.42 -2.67
C ALA A 6 -3.11 -0.25 -1.17
N ILE A 7 -2.87 0.94 -0.66
CA ILE A 7 -3.03 1.24 0.76
C ILE A 7 -4.01 2.38 0.94
N ASP A 8 -5.03 2.15 1.74
CA ASP A 8 -5.99 3.17 2.13
C ASP A 8 -5.63 3.67 3.53
N LEU A 9 -5.19 4.92 3.60
CA LEU A 9 -4.73 5.52 4.85
C LEU A 9 -5.91 6.03 5.67
N ALA A 10 -6.12 5.43 6.83
CA ALA A 10 -7.12 5.88 7.78
C ALA A 10 -6.44 6.35 9.06
N LYS A 11 -7.21 6.86 10.02
CA LYS A 11 -6.63 7.44 11.24
C LYS A 11 -5.91 6.41 12.11
N ARG A 12 -6.48 5.21 12.25
CA ARG A 12 -5.95 4.20 13.18
C ARG A 12 -5.60 2.90 12.53
N VAL A 13 -6.26 2.56 11.44
CA VAL A 13 -6.04 1.31 10.73
C VAL A 13 -5.86 1.60 9.26
N PHE A 14 -5.21 0.70 8.57
CA PHE A 14 -4.88 0.85 7.17
C PHE A 14 -5.36 -0.38 6.41
N GLN A 15 -6.09 -0.16 5.33
CA GLN A 15 -6.53 -1.26 4.48
C GLN A 15 -5.51 -1.49 3.39
N ILE A 16 -5.12 -2.75 3.25
CA ILE A 16 -4.15 -3.18 2.26
C ILE A 16 -4.87 -4.06 1.24
N HIS A 17 -4.69 -3.76 -0.03
CA HIS A 17 -5.20 -4.60 -1.11
C HIS A 17 -4.08 -4.93 -2.08
N ILE A 18 -3.85 -6.22 -2.27
CA ILE A 18 -2.90 -6.73 -3.25
C ILE A 18 -3.73 -7.52 -4.27
N PRO A 19 -3.80 -7.05 -5.53
CA PRO A 19 -4.62 -7.72 -6.53
C PRO A 19 -4.12 -9.13 -6.84
N THR A 20 -5.02 -9.95 -7.37
CA THR A 20 -4.67 -11.28 -7.86
C THR A 20 -3.53 -11.19 -8.89
N SER A 21 -2.58 -12.08 -8.77
CA SER A 21 -1.51 -12.25 -9.75
C SER A 21 -1.53 -13.70 -10.23
N ASP A 22 -0.68 -14.02 -11.22
CA ASP A 22 -0.69 -15.32 -11.89
C ASP A 22 -0.64 -16.52 -10.92
N ASN A 23 0.07 -16.40 -9.81
CA ASN A 23 0.27 -17.51 -8.89
C ASN A 23 -0.27 -17.23 -7.49
N ARG A 24 -0.99 -16.13 -7.28
CA ARG A 24 -1.44 -15.75 -5.94
C ARG A 24 -2.85 -15.18 -5.97
N PRO A 25 -3.69 -15.55 -5.01
CA PRO A 25 -5.00 -14.93 -4.86
C PRO A 25 -4.86 -13.49 -4.38
N ALA A 26 -5.91 -12.70 -4.55
CA ALA A 26 -5.95 -11.36 -4.02
C ALA A 26 -5.85 -11.40 -2.49
N LEU A 27 -5.21 -10.41 -1.91
CA LEU A 27 -5.08 -10.27 -0.46
C LEU A 27 -5.71 -8.96 -0.02
N ASN A 28 -6.54 -9.04 1.00
CA ASN A 28 -7.11 -7.87 1.66
C ASN A 28 -6.82 -7.98 3.14
N LYS A 29 -6.23 -6.93 3.72
CA LYS A 29 -5.90 -6.91 5.14
C LYS A 29 -6.20 -5.56 5.74
N VAL A 30 -6.50 -5.56 7.03
CA VAL A 30 -6.59 -4.34 7.83
C VAL A 30 -5.49 -4.43 8.87
N LEU A 31 -4.61 -3.44 8.90
CA LEU A 31 -3.44 -3.45 9.77
C LEU A 31 -3.37 -2.18 10.60
N THR A 32 -2.86 -2.32 11.83
CA THR A 32 -2.49 -1.17 12.65
C THR A 32 -1.18 -0.58 12.11
N ARG A 33 -0.83 0.61 12.60
CA ARG A 33 0.37 1.33 12.15
C ARG A 33 1.64 0.48 12.24
N ASN A 34 1.86 -0.14 13.40
CA ASN A 34 3.08 -0.92 13.60
C ASN A 34 3.11 -2.17 12.73
N LYS A 35 1.96 -2.81 12.58
CA LYS A 35 1.86 -3.99 11.74
C LYS A 35 1.99 -3.64 10.26
N LEU A 36 1.52 -2.46 9.86
CA LEU A 36 1.67 -1.99 8.49
C LEU A 36 3.14 -1.87 8.11
N LEU A 37 3.95 -1.23 8.96
CA LEU A 37 5.37 -1.06 8.68
C LEU A 37 6.07 -2.41 8.54
N ALA A 38 5.80 -3.33 9.47
CA ALA A 38 6.41 -4.66 9.42
C ALA A 38 5.96 -5.44 8.17
N PHE A 39 4.69 -5.35 7.82
CA PHE A 39 4.15 -6.05 6.65
C PHE A 39 4.82 -5.55 5.37
N ILE A 40 4.90 -4.22 5.20
CA ILE A 40 5.47 -3.62 3.99
C ILE A 40 6.98 -3.88 3.92
N ALA A 41 7.68 -3.83 5.05
CA ALA A 41 9.12 -4.11 5.09
C ALA A 41 9.46 -5.53 4.64
N ASN A 42 8.54 -6.47 4.86
CA ASN A 42 8.74 -7.87 4.51
C ASN A 42 8.23 -8.25 3.12
N GLN A 43 7.67 -7.31 2.38
CA GLN A 43 7.20 -7.58 1.02
C GLN A 43 8.36 -7.51 0.02
N PRO A 44 8.31 -8.28 -1.07
CA PRO A 44 9.27 -8.08 -2.15
C PRO A 44 9.11 -6.69 -2.72
N GLU A 45 10.11 -6.21 -3.45
CA GLU A 45 10.05 -4.89 -4.06
C GLU A 45 8.73 -4.73 -4.82
N SER A 46 7.96 -3.71 -4.45
CA SER A 46 6.60 -3.52 -4.92
C SER A 46 6.35 -2.09 -5.36
N ILE A 47 5.25 -1.88 -6.08
CA ILE A 47 4.74 -0.55 -6.35
C ILE A 47 3.62 -0.30 -5.34
N ILE A 48 3.81 0.68 -4.49
CA ILE A 48 2.82 1.03 -3.47
C ILE A 48 2.02 2.23 -3.95
N VAL A 49 0.71 2.09 -3.98
CA VAL A 49 -0.21 3.12 -4.43
C VAL A 49 -1.01 3.62 -3.23
N MET A 50 -0.99 4.92 -3.01
CA MET A 50 -1.70 5.55 -1.89
C MET A 50 -2.48 6.75 -2.36
N GLU A 51 -3.57 7.05 -1.65
CA GLU A 51 -4.30 8.28 -1.84
C GLU A 51 -3.47 9.47 -1.36
N ALA A 52 -3.41 10.53 -2.16
CA ALA A 52 -2.71 11.75 -1.76
C ALA A 52 -3.46 12.42 -0.62
N CYS A 53 -2.80 12.54 0.54
CA CYS A 53 -3.38 13.16 1.72
C CYS A 53 -2.28 13.75 2.59
N GLY A 54 -2.66 14.41 3.69
CA GLY A 54 -1.70 15.12 4.54
C GLY A 54 -0.60 14.26 5.14
N THR A 55 -0.86 12.96 5.39
CA THR A 55 0.13 12.07 5.98
C THR A 55 0.88 11.24 4.94
N ALA A 56 0.51 11.35 3.65
CA ALA A 56 1.08 10.50 2.62
C ALA A 56 2.59 10.68 2.47
N ASN A 57 3.10 11.89 2.63
CA ASN A 57 4.55 12.12 2.50
C ASN A 57 5.35 11.35 3.53
N TYR A 58 4.86 11.28 4.76
CA TYR A 58 5.51 10.48 5.80
C TYR A 58 5.59 9.02 5.38
N TRP A 59 4.48 8.46 4.93
CA TRP A 59 4.42 7.05 4.54
C TRP A 59 5.24 6.77 3.29
N CYS A 60 5.24 7.70 2.32
CA CYS A 60 6.09 7.56 1.14
C CYS A 60 7.55 7.41 1.53
N ASN A 61 8.02 8.24 2.45
CA ASN A 61 9.41 8.18 2.90
C ASN A 61 9.71 6.86 3.59
N GLN A 62 8.79 6.38 4.44
CA GLN A 62 8.98 5.11 5.14
C GLN A 62 9.05 3.95 4.16
N PHE A 63 8.11 3.88 3.22
CA PHE A 63 8.05 2.75 2.29
C PHE A 63 9.20 2.78 1.28
N ALA A 64 9.63 3.97 0.87
CA ALA A 64 10.77 4.09 -0.03
C ALA A 64 12.06 3.57 0.61
N GLN A 65 12.21 3.72 1.92
CA GLN A 65 13.37 3.19 2.65
C GLN A 65 13.45 1.67 2.61
N PHE A 66 12.31 1.00 2.40
CA PHE A 66 12.28 -0.45 2.27
C PHE A 66 12.53 -0.93 0.83
N GLY A 67 12.80 0.01 -0.09
CA GLY A 67 13.09 -0.33 -1.48
C GLY A 67 11.89 -0.36 -2.41
N HIS A 68 10.72 0.08 -1.95
CA HIS A 68 9.51 0.10 -2.78
C HIS A 68 9.41 1.37 -3.61
N GLU A 69 8.77 1.25 -4.77
CA GLU A 69 8.36 2.41 -5.56
C GLU A 69 7.03 2.89 -5.01
N VAL A 70 6.92 4.16 -4.67
CA VAL A 70 5.71 4.70 -4.04
C VAL A 70 5.07 5.75 -4.93
N ARG A 71 3.77 5.64 -5.14
CA ARG A 71 2.99 6.58 -5.95
C ARG A 71 1.79 7.09 -5.17
N GLN A 72 1.60 8.40 -5.18
CA GLN A 72 0.42 9.03 -4.64
C GLN A 72 -0.52 9.36 -5.79
N ILE A 73 -1.78 9.00 -5.65
CA ILE A 73 -2.80 9.26 -6.67
C ILE A 73 -4.00 9.93 -6.04
N SER A 74 -4.83 10.56 -6.87
CA SER A 74 -6.04 11.19 -6.35
C SER A 74 -7.05 10.13 -5.87
N PRO A 75 -7.95 10.49 -4.94
CA PRO A 75 -8.88 9.52 -4.34
C PRO A 75 -9.69 8.71 -5.34
N GLN A 76 -10.09 9.32 -6.43
CA GLN A 76 -10.89 8.64 -7.45
C GLN A 76 -10.14 7.49 -8.12
N TYR A 77 -8.81 7.54 -8.16
CA TYR A 77 -8.03 6.46 -8.75
C TYR A 77 -7.74 5.36 -7.74
N VAL A 78 -7.60 5.72 -6.46
CA VAL A 78 -7.40 4.71 -5.40
C VAL A 78 -8.58 3.74 -5.39
N ALA A 79 -9.80 4.24 -5.55
CA ALA A 79 -11.00 3.42 -5.52
C ALA A 79 -10.97 2.28 -6.54
N ARG A 80 -10.24 2.45 -7.64
CA ARG A 80 -10.15 1.42 -8.68
C ARG A 80 -9.35 0.20 -8.25
N PHE A 81 -8.55 0.34 -7.21
CA PHE A 81 -7.74 -0.76 -6.69
C PHE A 81 -8.40 -1.49 -5.53
N ARG A 82 -9.58 -1.04 -5.11
CA ARG A 82 -10.34 -1.64 -4.01
C ARG A 82 -11.43 -2.54 -4.54
N ILE A 83 -11.11 -3.62 -5.06
CA ILE A 83 -12.14 -4.52 -5.61
C ILE A 83 -12.43 -5.65 -4.66
#